data_cbe5b9144baed9a33cef7f2de81c6280
#
_entry.id   cbe5b9144baed9a33cef7f2de81c6280
#
_cell.length_a   1.000
_cell.length_b   1.000
_cell.length_c   1.000
_cell.angle_alpha   90.00
_cell.angle_beta   90.00
_cell.angle_gamma   90.00
#
_symmetry.space_group_name_H-M   'P 1'
#
loop_
_entity.id
_entity.type
_entity.pdbx_description
1 polymer ?
#
loop_
_entity_poly.entity_id
_entity_poly.type
_entity_poly.pdbx_seq_one_letter_code
_entity_poly.pdbx_strand_id
1 'polypeptide(L)'
;MQVYHATCINAVVAAEEAQRNFVQTLAKTFAHLSIGLAIFDRNGQLALFNPALVDLTDLPAPFLSARPTMVSFFDQLRESRRMPEPKNYKNWRHEIAEVIAAATDGRYQETWSLENGQTYSIRGRPHPDGATAFLIEDITAEVTLTRNFRAELEQSQSLLDTLEDGFAVFSASGVLTFCNAAYRARWKQDPDKSFAEITINDAIRVWQEMSAANPLWPDVVEFVMGRGDRAGWNMPIYPHQGAPLSCEVSAIASGATLIRFRPIPVGADRSEPTNVPSAGDRRQPSN
;
A
#
# COMPACT_ATOMS: atom_id res chain seq x y z
N MET A 1 14.72 77.45 -25.66
CA MET A 1 13.57 76.78 -25.02
C MET A 1 13.89 75.30 -24.94
N GLN A 2 14.24 74.80 -23.74
CA GLN A 2 14.52 73.36 -23.53
C GLN A 2 13.22 72.68 -23.14
N VAL A 3 12.80 71.68 -23.89
CA VAL A 3 11.59 70.88 -23.58
C VAL A 3 12.07 69.57 -22.90
N TYR A 4 11.61 69.37 -21.66
CA TYR A 4 11.87 68.12 -20.92
C TYR A 4 10.66 67.20 -21.08
N HIS A 5 10.88 65.99 -21.55
CA HIS A 5 9.91 64.93 -21.56
C HIS A 5 10.09 64.05 -20.32
N ALA A 6 9.11 64.04 -19.43
CA ALA A 6 9.10 63.10 -18.32
C ALA A 6 8.18 61.95 -18.67
N THR A 7 8.70 60.74 -18.78
CA THR A 7 7.92 59.51 -18.96
C THR A 7 7.77 58.80 -17.59
N CYS A 8 6.54 58.49 -17.21
CA CYS A 8 6.30 57.74 -15.99
C CYS A 8 6.75 56.29 -16.17
N ILE A 9 7.86 55.90 -15.48
CA ILE A 9 8.44 54.56 -15.55
C ILE A 9 7.94 53.63 -14.44
N ASN A 10 7.01 54.06 -13.58
CA ASN A 10 6.53 53.29 -12.42
C ASN A 10 5.93 51.92 -12.81
N ALA A 11 5.23 51.88 -13.95
CA ALA A 11 4.67 50.59 -14.43
C ALA A 11 5.76 49.61 -14.88
N VAL A 12 6.86 50.12 -15.50
CA VAL A 12 7.98 49.30 -15.92
C VAL A 12 8.76 48.79 -14.73
N VAL A 13 9.05 49.65 -13.75
CA VAL A 13 9.71 49.25 -12.49
C VAL A 13 8.92 48.21 -11.74
N ALA A 14 7.60 48.41 -11.59
CA ALA A 14 6.72 47.44 -10.92
C ALA A 14 6.68 46.09 -11.67
N ALA A 15 6.69 46.10 -12.99
CA ALA A 15 6.75 44.87 -13.79
C ALA A 15 8.11 44.15 -13.65
N GLU A 16 9.22 44.88 -13.64
CA GLU A 16 10.54 44.30 -13.41
C GLU A 16 10.72 43.74 -12.00
N GLU A 17 10.18 44.42 -10.99
CA GLU A 17 10.17 43.92 -9.60
C GLU A 17 9.29 42.65 -9.45
N ALA A 18 8.12 42.65 -10.08
CA ALA A 18 7.23 41.48 -10.08
C ALA A 18 7.91 40.28 -10.78
N GLN A 19 8.54 40.51 -11.92
CA GLN A 19 9.31 39.48 -12.64
C GLN A 19 10.47 38.95 -11.81
N ARG A 20 11.23 39.81 -11.15
CA ARG A 20 12.36 39.43 -10.29
C ARG A 20 11.88 38.59 -9.11
N ASN A 21 10.83 39.01 -8.44
CA ASN A 21 10.23 38.31 -7.33
C ASN A 21 9.68 36.93 -7.76
N PHE A 22 9.06 36.87 -8.93
CA PHE A 22 8.56 35.62 -9.50
C PHE A 22 9.73 34.64 -9.78
N VAL A 23 10.78 35.08 -10.45
CA VAL A 23 11.97 34.27 -10.74
C VAL A 23 12.64 33.79 -9.44
N GLN A 24 12.78 34.66 -8.43
CA GLN A 24 13.33 34.28 -7.13
C GLN A 24 12.47 33.22 -6.41
N THR A 25 11.15 33.38 -6.45
CA THR A 25 10.22 32.41 -5.85
C THR A 25 10.31 31.06 -6.55
N LEU A 26 10.33 31.05 -7.88
CA LEU A 26 10.52 29.82 -8.65
C LEU A 26 11.86 29.16 -8.35
N ALA A 27 12.95 29.92 -8.31
CA ALA A 27 14.29 29.42 -8.01
C ALA A 27 14.36 28.80 -6.59
N LYS A 28 13.75 29.45 -5.59
CA LYS A 28 13.63 28.91 -4.23
C LYS A 28 12.84 27.63 -4.20
N THR A 29 11.65 27.61 -4.81
CA THR A 29 10.79 26.41 -4.88
C THR A 29 11.53 25.26 -5.55
N PHE A 30 12.20 25.51 -6.67
CA PHE A 30 13.00 24.54 -7.40
C PHE A 30 14.14 23.97 -6.55
N ALA A 31 14.81 24.82 -5.78
CA ALA A 31 15.90 24.41 -4.89
C ALA A 31 15.43 23.57 -3.68
N HIS A 32 14.17 23.72 -3.26
CA HIS A 32 13.61 23.00 -2.12
C HIS A 32 12.82 21.74 -2.52
N LEU A 33 12.75 21.38 -3.80
CA LEU A 33 12.16 20.12 -4.21
C LEU A 33 12.99 18.96 -3.67
N SER A 34 12.33 17.95 -3.08
CA SER A 34 12.96 16.70 -2.65
C SER A 34 13.21 15.72 -3.82
N ILE A 35 12.63 16.01 -4.97
CA ILE A 35 12.78 15.22 -6.20
C ILE A 35 13.98 15.79 -6.97
N GLY A 36 14.96 14.95 -7.28
CA GLY A 36 16.08 15.28 -8.15
C GLY A 36 15.60 15.52 -9.58
N LEU A 37 15.95 16.66 -10.15
CA LEU A 37 15.55 17.04 -11.50
C LEU A 37 16.77 17.28 -12.36
N ALA A 38 16.82 16.62 -13.53
CA ALA A 38 17.80 16.85 -14.60
C ALA A 38 17.06 17.13 -15.90
N ILE A 39 17.28 18.33 -16.49
CA ILE A 39 16.69 18.71 -17.77
C ILE A 39 17.80 18.77 -18.81
N PHE A 40 17.63 17.99 -19.87
CA PHE A 40 18.53 17.96 -21.02
C PHE A 40 17.89 18.71 -22.19
N ASP A 41 18.69 19.56 -22.83
CA ASP A 41 18.25 20.30 -24.01
C ASP A 41 18.03 19.36 -25.23
N ARG A 42 17.55 19.95 -26.34
CA ARG A 42 17.33 19.22 -27.60
C ARG A 42 18.58 18.54 -28.19
N ASN A 43 19.78 18.97 -27.76
CA ASN A 43 21.04 18.35 -28.16
C ASN A 43 21.47 17.24 -27.20
N GLY A 44 20.66 16.93 -26.20
CA GLY A 44 20.94 15.94 -25.17
C GLY A 44 22.00 16.37 -24.15
N GLN A 45 22.26 17.68 -24.01
CA GLN A 45 23.18 18.21 -23.01
C GLN A 45 22.41 18.70 -21.77
N LEU A 46 22.96 18.47 -20.58
CA LEU A 46 22.35 18.91 -19.33
C LEU A 46 22.25 20.45 -19.30
N ALA A 47 21.03 20.96 -19.28
CA ALA A 47 20.72 22.39 -19.27
C ALA A 47 20.40 22.90 -17.87
N LEU A 48 19.72 22.10 -17.06
CA LEU A 48 19.28 22.47 -15.71
C LEU A 48 19.27 21.27 -14.79
N PHE A 49 19.66 21.48 -13.53
CA PHE A 49 19.51 20.52 -12.46
C PHE A 49 19.24 21.25 -11.13
N ASN A 50 18.66 20.56 -10.15
CA ASN A 50 18.41 21.12 -8.84
C ASN A 50 19.35 20.50 -7.77
N PRO A 51 19.44 21.08 -6.56
CA PRO A 51 20.28 20.55 -5.49
C PRO A 51 19.92 19.11 -5.10
N ALA A 52 18.63 18.76 -5.07
CA ALA A 52 18.19 17.40 -4.73
C ALA A 52 18.79 16.34 -5.68
N LEU A 53 19.04 16.68 -6.96
CA LEU A 53 19.73 15.76 -7.86
C LEU A 53 21.14 15.43 -7.36
N VAL A 54 21.87 16.44 -6.88
CA VAL A 54 23.24 16.25 -6.33
C VAL A 54 23.18 15.36 -5.09
N ASP A 55 22.23 15.66 -4.17
CA ASP A 55 22.08 14.94 -2.91
C ASP A 55 21.70 13.46 -3.13
N LEU A 56 20.80 13.17 -4.10
CA LEU A 56 20.36 11.82 -4.39
C LEU A 56 21.40 10.98 -5.15
N THR A 57 22.13 11.63 -6.08
CA THR A 57 23.03 10.92 -6.99
C THR A 57 24.49 10.92 -6.56
N ASP A 58 24.89 11.77 -5.62
CA ASP A 58 26.27 12.06 -5.23
C ASP A 58 27.15 12.47 -6.43
N LEU A 59 26.55 12.92 -7.54
CA LEU A 59 27.30 13.38 -8.68
C LEU A 59 28.00 14.72 -8.38
N PRO A 60 29.28 14.86 -8.72
CA PRO A 60 29.98 16.11 -8.45
C PRO A 60 29.32 17.30 -9.15
N ALA A 61 29.02 18.37 -8.41
CA ALA A 61 28.46 19.60 -8.98
C ALA A 61 29.31 20.19 -10.14
N PRO A 62 30.64 20.13 -10.12
CA PRO A 62 31.46 20.53 -11.27
C PRO A 62 31.18 19.70 -12.54
N PHE A 63 30.96 18.39 -12.40
CA PHE A 63 30.62 17.54 -13.54
C PHE A 63 29.26 17.93 -14.14
N LEU A 64 28.25 18.13 -13.30
CA LEU A 64 26.92 18.56 -13.76
C LEU A 64 26.95 19.95 -14.39
N SER A 65 27.73 20.88 -13.83
CA SER A 65 27.89 22.24 -14.36
C SER A 65 28.63 22.27 -15.70
N ALA A 66 29.44 21.24 -16.02
CA ALA A 66 30.07 21.09 -17.31
C ALA A 66 29.13 20.68 -18.45
N ARG A 67 27.81 20.54 -18.16
CA ARG A 67 26.74 20.18 -19.11
C ARG A 67 27.00 18.83 -19.82
N PRO A 68 27.15 17.74 -19.08
CA PRO A 68 27.36 16.43 -19.67
C PRO A 68 26.21 16.03 -20.60
N THR A 69 26.52 15.16 -21.57
CA THR A 69 25.49 14.52 -22.37
C THR A 69 24.67 13.51 -21.53
N MET A 70 23.45 13.16 -21.97
CA MET A 70 22.65 12.13 -21.31
C MET A 70 23.43 10.84 -21.13
N VAL A 71 24.16 10.38 -22.15
CA VAL A 71 24.97 9.16 -22.08
C VAL A 71 26.04 9.28 -21.00
N SER A 72 26.78 10.41 -20.98
CA SER A 72 27.82 10.67 -19.98
C SER A 72 27.23 10.76 -18.56
N PHE A 73 26.04 11.33 -18.43
CA PHE A 73 25.32 11.40 -17.15
C PHE A 73 24.96 10.00 -16.60
N PHE A 74 24.40 9.12 -17.43
CA PHE A 74 24.09 7.76 -17.02
C PHE A 74 25.35 6.91 -16.80
N ASP A 75 26.41 7.12 -17.58
CA ASP A 75 27.70 6.47 -17.33
C ASP A 75 28.25 6.83 -15.95
N GLN A 76 28.17 8.12 -15.58
CA GLN A 76 28.64 8.59 -14.27
C GLN A 76 27.75 8.06 -13.12
N LEU A 77 26.42 7.99 -13.31
CA LEU A 77 25.51 7.34 -12.33
C LEU A 77 25.89 5.89 -12.09
N ARG A 78 26.22 5.15 -13.15
CA ARG A 78 26.67 3.75 -13.04
C ARG A 78 28.00 3.67 -12.30
N GLU A 79 29.00 4.48 -12.68
CA GLU A 79 30.32 4.49 -12.02
C GLU A 79 30.21 4.82 -10.53
N SER A 80 29.28 5.69 -10.17
CA SER A 80 28.99 6.07 -8.79
C SER A 80 28.06 5.06 -8.07
N ARG A 81 27.68 3.93 -8.71
CA ARG A 81 26.74 2.93 -8.19
C ARG A 81 25.38 3.52 -7.76
N ARG A 82 24.94 4.55 -8.46
CA ARG A 82 23.64 5.22 -8.25
C ARG A 82 22.57 4.79 -9.23
N MET A 83 22.81 3.67 -9.91
CA MET A 83 21.84 2.97 -10.74
C MET A 83 22.08 1.46 -10.67
N PRO A 84 21.08 0.62 -11.00
CA PRO A 84 21.26 -0.82 -11.06
C PRO A 84 22.31 -1.23 -12.08
N GLU A 85 23.06 -2.29 -11.78
CA GLU A 85 24.00 -2.87 -12.73
C GLU A 85 23.28 -3.40 -13.98
N PRO A 86 23.76 -3.08 -15.18
CA PRO A 86 23.16 -3.56 -16.42
C PRO A 86 23.29 -5.09 -16.52
N LYS A 87 22.25 -5.75 -17.01
CA LYS A 87 22.25 -7.21 -17.21
C LYS A 87 23.30 -7.67 -18.20
N ASN A 88 23.69 -6.81 -19.13
CA ASN A 88 24.71 -7.12 -20.16
C ASN A 88 25.48 -5.86 -20.55
N TYR A 89 26.74 -5.79 -20.14
CA TYR A 89 27.63 -4.67 -20.46
C TYR A 89 27.85 -4.41 -21.96
N LYS A 90 27.71 -5.45 -22.79
CA LYS A 90 27.85 -5.27 -24.26
C LYS A 90 26.72 -4.48 -24.87
N ASN A 91 25.55 -4.46 -24.23
CA ASN A 91 24.37 -3.78 -24.71
C ASN A 91 24.08 -2.45 -24.00
N TRP A 92 24.93 -2.04 -23.06
CA TRP A 92 24.73 -0.85 -22.23
C TRP A 92 24.35 0.40 -23.04
N ARG A 93 25.09 0.69 -24.11
CA ARG A 93 24.80 1.86 -24.96
C ARG A 93 23.44 1.74 -25.65
N HIS A 94 23.02 0.56 -25.98
CA HIS A 94 21.70 0.32 -26.58
C HIS A 94 20.61 0.51 -25.55
N GLU A 95 20.77 -0.03 -24.33
CA GLU A 95 19.84 0.14 -23.22
C GLU A 95 19.65 1.63 -22.87
N ILE A 96 20.73 2.39 -22.78
CA ILE A 96 20.64 3.85 -22.56
C ILE A 96 19.95 4.57 -23.71
N ALA A 97 20.20 4.18 -24.96
CA ALA A 97 19.50 4.78 -26.10
C ALA A 97 17.98 4.51 -26.03
N GLU A 98 17.57 3.33 -25.61
CA GLU A 98 16.15 2.98 -25.37
C GLU A 98 15.55 3.81 -24.23
N VAL A 99 16.27 3.96 -23.11
CA VAL A 99 15.87 4.83 -21.98
C VAL A 99 15.64 6.26 -22.45
N ILE A 100 16.58 6.82 -23.22
CA ILE A 100 16.49 8.19 -23.75
C ILE A 100 15.29 8.32 -24.70
N ALA A 101 15.09 7.37 -25.61
CA ALA A 101 13.96 7.38 -26.52
C ALA A 101 12.62 7.29 -25.77
N ALA A 102 12.51 6.38 -24.81
CA ALA A 102 11.32 6.22 -23.99
C ALA A 102 11.04 7.46 -23.11
N ALA A 103 12.08 8.13 -22.60
CA ALA A 103 11.96 9.37 -21.84
C ALA A 103 11.46 10.53 -22.72
N THR A 104 11.99 10.65 -23.94
CA THR A 104 11.55 11.67 -24.91
C THR A 104 10.09 11.47 -25.29
N ASP A 105 9.61 10.25 -25.38
CA ASP A 105 8.19 9.91 -25.61
C ASP A 105 7.32 9.99 -24.33
N GLY A 106 7.90 10.28 -23.18
CA GLY A 106 7.19 10.36 -21.90
C GLY A 106 6.73 9.03 -21.33
N ARG A 107 7.21 7.92 -21.84
CA ARG A 107 6.85 6.56 -21.43
C ARG A 107 7.83 5.93 -20.44
N TYR A 108 8.99 6.55 -20.23
CA TYR A 108 9.99 6.01 -19.32
C TYR A 108 9.59 6.19 -17.86
N GLN A 109 9.39 5.08 -17.18
CA GLN A 109 9.22 5.01 -15.75
C GLN A 109 9.79 3.69 -15.25
N GLU A 110 10.72 3.75 -14.29
CA GLU A 110 11.39 2.58 -13.74
C GLU A 110 11.66 2.77 -12.25
N THR A 111 11.75 1.66 -11.52
CA THR A 111 12.16 1.64 -10.12
C THR A 111 13.54 1.01 -10.02
N TRP A 112 14.49 1.77 -9.50
CA TRP A 112 15.85 1.33 -9.28
C TRP A 112 16.08 0.92 -7.84
N SER A 113 16.45 -0.34 -7.61
CA SER A 113 16.92 -0.82 -6.31
C SER A 113 18.44 -0.81 -6.32
N LEU A 114 19.02 -0.01 -5.44
CA LEU A 114 20.47 0.18 -5.35
C LEU A 114 21.09 -0.80 -4.35
N GLU A 115 22.39 -1.09 -4.53
CA GLU A 115 23.12 -2.01 -3.63
C GLU A 115 23.19 -1.52 -2.18
N ASN A 116 23.12 -0.22 -1.95
CA ASN A 116 23.10 0.39 -0.61
C ASN A 116 21.72 0.30 0.09
N GLY A 117 20.73 -0.35 -0.53
CA GLY A 117 19.38 -0.53 0.00
C GLY A 117 18.41 0.61 -0.31
N GLN A 118 18.85 1.67 -0.96
CA GLN A 118 17.97 2.73 -1.43
C GLN A 118 17.15 2.27 -2.65
N THR A 119 15.96 2.84 -2.80
CA THR A 119 15.07 2.57 -3.94
C THR A 119 14.63 3.90 -4.52
N TYR A 120 14.92 4.10 -5.80
CA TYR A 120 14.57 5.31 -6.52
C TYR A 120 13.51 5.05 -7.58
N SER A 121 12.57 5.99 -7.71
CA SER A 121 11.62 6.06 -8.84
C SER A 121 12.21 7.03 -9.87
N ILE A 122 12.43 6.53 -11.09
CA ILE A 122 12.98 7.33 -12.19
C ILE A 122 11.88 7.53 -13.23
N ARG A 123 11.66 8.77 -13.60
CA ARG A 123 10.66 9.12 -14.62
C ARG A 123 11.29 10.04 -15.67
N GLY A 124 11.17 9.66 -16.94
CA GLY A 124 11.52 10.51 -18.08
C GLY A 124 10.29 11.18 -18.66
N ARG A 125 10.35 12.46 -18.91
CA ARG A 125 9.24 13.24 -19.46
C ARG A 125 9.73 14.18 -20.56
N PRO A 126 8.98 14.33 -21.67
CA PRO A 126 9.24 15.38 -22.62
C PRO A 126 9.06 16.75 -21.95
N HIS A 127 9.90 17.68 -22.33
CA HIS A 127 9.88 19.07 -21.88
C HIS A 127 9.75 19.99 -23.11
N PRO A 128 9.22 21.20 -22.98
CA PRO A 128 9.16 22.17 -24.10
C PRO A 128 10.46 22.28 -24.88
N ASP A 129 10.34 22.66 -26.14
CA ASP A 129 11.47 22.89 -27.10
C ASP A 129 12.28 21.61 -27.41
N GLY A 130 11.69 20.42 -27.28
CA GLY A 130 12.37 19.15 -27.54
C GLY A 130 13.38 18.75 -26.49
N ALA A 131 13.34 19.37 -25.31
CA ALA A 131 14.12 18.99 -24.15
C ALA A 131 13.50 17.73 -23.47
N THR A 132 14.31 17.05 -22.64
CA THR A 132 13.89 15.87 -21.87
C THR A 132 14.21 16.08 -20.40
N ALA A 133 13.23 15.87 -19.53
CA ALA A 133 13.39 15.94 -18.08
C ALA A 133 13.43 14.55 -17.46
N PHE A 134 14.42 14.29 -16.60
CA PHE A 134 14.47 13.13 -15.72
C PHE A 134 14.19 13.58 -14.29
N LEU A 135 13.26 12.87 -13.66
CA LEU A 135 12.89 13.04 -12.26
C LEU A 135 13.36 11.80 -11.50
N ILE A 136 14.11 12.02 -10.42
CA ILE A 136 14.64 10.98 -9.53
C ILE A 136 14.08 11.23 -8.15
N GLU A 137 13.34 10.28 -7.62
CA GLU A 137 12.67 10.37 -6.33
C GLU A 137 13.09 9.20 -5.45
N ASP A 138 13.54 9.48 -4.22
CA ASP A 138 13.81 8.43 -3.23
C ASP A 138 12.48 7.94 -2.64
N ILE A 139 12.14 6.71 -2.97
CA ILE A 139 10.93 6.03 -2.49
C ILE A 139 11.26 4.89 -1.50
N THR A 140 12.45 4.93 -0.90
CA THR A 140 12.93 3.87 0.00
C THR A 140 12.01 3.68 1.19
N ALA A 141 11.56 4.79 1.79
CA ALA A 141 10.67 4.73 2.95
C ALA A 141 9.32 4.09 2.61
N GLU A 142 8.70 4.45 1.49
CA GLU A 142 7.42 3.93 1.02
C GLU A 142 7.50 2.43 0.70
N VAL A 143 8.55 2.03 -0.02
CA VAL A 143 8.78 0.63 -0.37
C VAL A 143 9.06 -0.21 0.87
N THR A 144 9.88 0.31 1.80
CA THR A 144 10.20 -0.37 3.05
C THR A 144 8.96 -0.53 3.93
N LEU A 145 8.17 0.54 4.10
CA LEU A 145 6.92 0.50 4.85
C LEU A 145 5.95 -0.52 4.26
N THR A 146 5.79 -0.51 2.93
CA THR A 146 4.91 -1.47 2.24
C THR A 146 5.38 -2.91 2.41
N ARG A 147 6.69 -3.17 2.33
CA ARG A 147 7.27 -4.51 2.56
C ARG A 147 7.07 -4.97 4.00
N ASN A 148 7.35 -4.10 4.97
CA ASN A 148 7.19 -4.43 6.39
C ASN A 148 5.73 -4.73 6.72
N PHE A 149 4.80 -3.92 6.22
CA PHE A 149 3.37 -4.15 6.42
C PHE A 149 2.90 -5.48 5.83
N ARG A 150 3.36 -5.82 4.62
CA ARG A 150 3.05 -7.13 4.02
C ARG A 150 3.64 -8.27 4.82
N ALA A 151 4.89 -8.16 5.24
CA ALA A 151 5.55 -9.19 6.05
C ALA A 151 4.83 -9.42 7.40
N GLU A 152 4.37 -8.33 8.04
CA GLU A 152 3.60 -8.41 9.29
C GLU A 152 2.24 -9.09 9.09
N LEU A 153 1.52 -8.77 7.99
CA LEU A 153 0.28 -9.45 7.63
C LEU A 153 0.51 -10.94 7.34
N GLU A 154 1.52 -11.28 6.54
CA GLU A 154 1.86 -12.66 6.21
C GLU A 154 2.26 -13.45 7.47
N GLN A 155 3.02 -12.85 8.38
CA GLN A 155 3.36 -13.46 9.66
C GLN A 155 2.12 -13.69 10.52
N SER A 156 1.22 -12.71 10.62
CA SER A 156 -0.03 -12.82 11.37
C SER A 156 -0.94 -13.92 10.80
N GLN A 157 -1.07 -14.00 9.47
CA GLN A 157 -1.81 -15.07 8.80
C GLN A 157 -1.18 -16.44 9.06
N SER A 158 0.15 -16.54 8.96
CA SER A 158 0.88 -17.77 9.20
C SER A 158 0.68 -18.29 10.62
N LEU A 159 0.67 -17.40 11.62
CA LEU A 159 0.36 -17.78 13.01
C LEU A 159 -1.06 -18.35 13.15
N LEU A 160 -2.06 -17.71 12.54
CA LEU A 160 -3.44 -18.19 12.57
C LEU A 160 -3.61 -19.52 11.83
N ASP A 161 -2.81 -19.77 10.80
CA ASP A 161 -2.82 -21.01 10.03
C ASP A 161 -2.23 -22.20 10.79
N THR A 162 -1.44 -21.95 11.87
CA THR A 162 -0.94 -23.03 12.76
C THR A 162 -1.98 -23.53 13.77
N LEU A 163 -3.08 -22.80 13.95
CA LEU A 163 -4.10 -23.15 14.92
C LEU A 163 -5.01 -24.26 14.37
N GLU A 164 -5.40 -25.19 15.25
CA GLU A 164 -6.34 -26.27 14.92
C GLU A 164 -7.79 -25.77 14.81
N ASP A 165 -8.10 -24.66 15.46
CA ASP A 165 -9.41 -24.03 15.40
C ASP A 165 -9.59 -23.35 14.01
N GLY A 166 -10.74 -23.56 13.41
CA GLY A 166 -11.11 -22.86 12.18
C GLY A 166 -11.60 -21.44 12.48
N PHE A 167 -10.98 -20.43 11.87
CA PHE A 167 -11.40 -19.04 12.01
C PHE A 167 -11.95 -18.51 10.70
N ALA A 168 -13.07 -17.79 10.77
CA ALA A 168 -13.64 -17.02 9.67
C ALA A 168 -14.05 -15.63 10.16
N VAL A 169 -13.71 -14.59 9.40
CA VAL A 169 -14.07 -13.21 9.69
C VAL A 169 -14.99 -12.69 8.60
N PHE A 170 -16.15 -12.21 9.01
CA PHE A 170 -17.13 -11.57 8.13
C PHE A 170 -17.16 -10.06 8.39
N SER A 171 -17.19 -9.27 7.33
CA SER A 171 -17.40 -7.83 7.42
C SER A 171 -18.80 -7.50 7.92
N ALA A 172 -19.06 -6.24 8.27
CA ALA A 172 -20.40 -5.75 8.62
C ALA A 172 -21.43 -5.91 7.48
N SER A 173 -20.96 -6.04 6.23
CA SER A 173 -21.81 -6.35 5.06
C SER A 173 -22.04 -7.84 4.84
N GLY A 174 -21.51 -8.70 5.72
CA GLY A 174 -21.68 -10.15 5.64
C GLY A 174 -20.78 -10.85 4.63
N VAL A 175 -19.69 -10.22 4.19
CA VAL A 175 -18.70 -10.80 3.26
C VAL A 175 -17.56 -11.44 4.06
N LEU A 176 -17.17 -12.67 3.68
CA LEU A 176 -16.01 -13.37 4.24
C LEU A 176 -14.73 -12.64 3.80
N THR A 177 -14.04 -12.02 4.75
CA THR A 177 -12.83 -11.22 4.50
C THR A 177 -11.55 -11.94 4.88
N PHE A 178 -11.64 -12.94 5.75
CA PHE A 178 -10.48 -13.71 6.21
C PHE A 178 -10.93 -15.12 6.64
N CYS A 179 -10.09 -16.11 6.40
CA CYS A 179 -10.19 -17.41 7.05
C CYS A 179 -8.80 -18.08 7.13
N ASN A 180 -8.61 -18.91 8.17
CA ASN A 180 -7.34 -19.64 8.34
C ASN A 180 -7.34 -21.01 7.65
N ALA A 181 -6.18 -21.67 7.63
CA ALA A 181 -6.00 -22.98 7.01
C ALA A 181 -6.95 -24.06 7.53
N ALA A 182 -7.21 -24.10 8.84
CA ALA A 182 -8.11 -25.06 9.45
C ALA A 182 -9.56 -24.88 8.95
N TYR A 183 -10.01 -23.64 8.79
CA TYR A 183 -11.31 -23.32 8.19
C TYR A 183 -11.36 -23.78 6.74
N ARG A 184 -10.38 -23.39 5.93
CA ARG A 184 -10.29 -23.78 4.49
C ARG A 184 -10.28 -25.30 4.32
N ALA A 185 -9.51 -26.00 5.15
CA ALA A 185 -9.44 -27.46 5.10
C ALA A 185 -10.79 -28.11 5.37
N ARG A 186 -11.56 -27.56 6.33
CA ARG A 186 -12.83 -28.11 6.77
C ARG A 186 -13.99 -27.76 5.83
N TRP A 187 -14.17 -26.49 5.52
CA TRP A 187 -15.35 -25.98 4.84
C TRP A 187 -15.14 -25.78 3.32
N LYS A 188 -13.90 -25.97 2.82
CA LYS A 188 -13.55 -25.84 1.40
C LYS A 188 -13.88 -24.49 0.79
N GLN A 189 -13.93 -23.46 1.62
CA GLN A 189 -14.16 -22.07 1.23
C GLN A 189 -12.85 -21.26 1.42
N ASP A 190 -12.48 -20.49 0.40
CA ASP A 190 -11.28 -19.67 0.41
C ASP A 190 -11.60 -18.35 -0.33
N PRO A 191 -11.69 -17.21 0.38
CA PRO A 191 -12.01 -15.94 -0.26
C PRO A 191 -10.93 -15.50 -1.25
N ASP A 192 -9.67 -15.87 -1.03
CA ASP A 192 -8.54 -15.47 -1.90
C ASP A 192 -8.53 -16.22 -3.23
N LYS A 193 -9.20 -17.38 -3.30
CA LYS A 193 -9.31 -18.20 -4.52
C LYS A 193 -10.66 -18.10 -5.20
N SER A 194 -11.62 -17.42 -4.59
CA SER A 194 -12.95 -17.25 -5.16
C SER A 194 -12.99 -16.05 -6.11
N PHE A 195 -13.58 -16.23 -7.31
CA PHE A 195 -13.83 -15.12 -8.23
C PHE A 195 -14.99 -14.20 -7.80
N ALA A 196 -15.86 -14.68 -6.91
CA ALA A 196 -16.97 -13.93 -6.35
C ALA A 196 -16.80 -13.80 -4.83
N GLU A 197 -17.33 -12.73 -4.27
CA GLU A 197 -17.38 -12.57 -2.82
C GLU A 197 -18.22 -13.68 -2.19
N ILE A 198 -17.65 -14.31 -1.15
CA ILE A 198 -18.37 -15.32 -0.35
C ILE A 198 -19.15 -14.60 0.73
N THR A 199 -20.48 -14.67 0.67
CA THR A 199 -21.33 -14.08 1.69
C THR A 199 -21.57 -15.04 2.85
N ILE A 200 -22.06 -14.52 3.99
CA ILE A 200 -22.46 -15.34 5.15
C ILE A 200 -23.53 -16.38 4.76
N ASN A 201 -24.44 -16.04 3.84
CA ASN A 201 -25.45 -16.97 3.36
C ASN A 201 -24.82 -18.12 2.55
N ASP A 202 -23.81 -17.82 1.73
CA ASP A 202 -23.07 -18.86 0.98
C ASP A 202 -22.28 -19.75 1.93
N ALA A 203 -21.66 -19.16 2.94
CA ALA A 203 -20.92 -19.91 3.95
C ALA A 203 -21.85 -20.86 4.73
N ILE A 204 -22.97 -20.36 5.21
CA ILE A 204 -23.96 -21.18 5.93
C ILE A 204 -24.52 -22.32 5.07
N ARG A 205 -24.77 -22.09 3.79
CA ARG A 205 -25.21 -23.15 2.88
C ARG A 205 -24.22 -24.31 2.87
N VAL A 206 -22.93 -24.02 2.74
CA VAL A 206 -21.87 -25.04 2.79
C VAL A 206 -21.80 -25.72 4.16
N TRP A 207 -21.90 -24.95 5.25
CA TRP A 207 -21.89 -25.53 6.60
C TRP A 207 -23.09 -26.46 6.84
N GLN A 208 -24.29 -26.10 6.34
CA GLN A 208 -25.48 -26.93 6.39
C GLN A 208 -25.35 -28.21 5.56
N GLU A 209 -24.75 -28.12 4.36
CA GLU A 209 -24.52 -29.30 3.54
C GLU A 209 -23.50 -30.27 4.14
N MET A 210 -22.58 -29.77 4.96
CA MET A 210 -21.51 -30.57 5.58
C MET A 210 -21.77 -30.96 7.03
N SER A 211 -22.88 -30.54 7.64
CA SER A 211 -23.22 -30.83 9.03
C SER A 211 -24.70 -31.18 9.21
N ALA A 212 -25.03 -31.76 10.36
CA ALA A 212 -26.43 -32.00 10.76
C ALA A 212 -27.20 -30.66 10.83
N ALA A 213 -28.51 -30.74 10.63
CA ALA A 213 -29.38 -29.56 10.71
C ALA A 213 -29.24 -28.86 12.08
N ASN A 214 -29.08 -27.53 12.03
CA ASN A 214 -28.96 -26.68 13.20
C ASN A 214 -29.92 -25.50 13.08
N PRO A 215 -30.87 -25.32 14.02
CA PRO A 215 -31.87 -24.26 13.96
C PRO A 215 -31.28 -22.85 14.18
N LEU A 216 -30.03 -22.72 14.66
CA LEU A 216 -29.38 -21.44 15.00
C LEU A 216 -28.66 -20.76 13.83
N TRP A 217 -28.67 -21.34 12.64
CA TRP A 217 -28.04 -20.69 11.47
C TRP A 217 -28.63 -19.32 11.12
N PRO A 218 -29.96 -19.09 11.23
CA PRO A 218 -30.52 -17.74 11.04
C PRO A 218 -29.99 -16.72 12.04
N ASP A 219 -29.73 -17.10 13.29
CA ASP A 219 -29.22 -16.24 14.35
C ASP A 219 -27.77 -15.83 14.03
N VAL A 220 -26.98 -16.71 13.41
CA VAL A 220 -25.64 -16.38 12.91
C VAL A 220 -25.70 -15.29 11.82
N VAL A 221 -26.65 -15.41 10.87
CA VAL A 221 -26.84 -14.37 9.84
C VAL A 221 -27.21 -13.05 10.47
N GLU A 222 -28.18 -13.07 11.41
CA GLU A 222 -28.65 -11.87 12.09
C GLU A 222 -27.50 -11.19 12.86
N PHE A 223 -26.69 -11.97 13.56
CA PHE A 223 -25.51 -11.48 14.28
C PHE A 223 -24.48 -10.86 13.34
N VAL A 224 -24.12 -11.53 12.24
CA VAL A 224 -23.14 -11.02 11.26
C VAL A 224 -23.63 -9.75 10.60
N MET A 225 -24.93 -9.67 10.28
CA MET A 225 -25.54 -8.48 9.67
C MET A 225 -25.79 -7.35 10.68
N GLY A 226 -25.33 -7.50 11.94
CA GLY A 226 -25.46 -6.47 12.97
C GLY A 226 -26.90 -6.19 13.43
N ARG A 227 -27.80 -7.13 13.20
CA ARG A 227 -29.22 -7.03 13.58
C ARG A 227 -29.40 -7.68 14.96
N GLY A 228 -29.61 -6.87 16.00
CA GLY A 228 -29.87 -7.35 17.35
C GLY A 228 -28.68 -7.23 18.31
N ASP A 229 -28.71 -8.00 19.39
CA ASP A 229 -27.65 -8.02 20.40
C ASP A 229 -26.40 -8.65 19.85
N ARG A 230 -25.25 -8.01 20.10
CA ARG A 230 -23.92 -8.48 19.68
C ARG A 230 -23.09 -9.09 20.81
N ALA A 231 -23.76 -9.57 21.87
CA ALA A 231 -23.12 -10.41 22.87
C ALA A 231 -22.69 -11.74 22.23
N GLY A 232 -21.44 -12.11 22.41
CA GLY A 232 -20.92 -13.37 21.86
C GLY A 232 -21.62 -14.58 22.45
N TRP A 233 -21.82 -15.60 21.62
CA TRP A 233 -22.45 -16.86 22.01
C TRP A 233 -21.82 -18.04 21.27
N ASN A 234 -22.14 -19.28 21.71
CA ASN A 234 -21.65 -20.49 21.09
C ASN A 234 -22.77 -21.50 20.85
N MET A 235 -22.54 -22.39 19.87
CA MET A 235 -23.44 -23.52 19.59
C MET A 235 -22.64 -24.77 19.19
N PRO A 236 -23.13 -25.98 19.49
CA PRO A 236 -22.53 -27.19 18.95
C PRO A 236 -22.92 -27.39 17.50
N ILE A 237 -21.97 -27.83 16.69
CA ILE A 237 -22.16 -28.28 15.31
C ILE A 237 -21.69 -29.73 15.20
N TYR A 238 -22.45 -30.53 14.48
CA TYR A 238 -22.17 -31.94 14.26
C TYR A 238 -21.88 -32.18 12.76
N PRO A 239 -20.63 -32.08 12.33
CA PRO A 239 -20.26 -32.35 10.93
C PRO A 239 -20.60 -33.81 10.59
N HIS A 240 -20.94 -34.07 9.31
CA HIS A 240 -21.14 -35.44 8.82
C HIS A 240 -19.85 -36.27 8.87
N GLN A 241 -18.72 -35.62 8.83
CA GLN A 241 -17.39 -36.25 8.95
C GLN A 241 -16.55 -35.50 10.00
N GLY A 242 -15.90 -36.23 10.89
CA GLY A 242 -15.02 -35.67 11.91
C GLY A 242 -15.68 -35.52 13.30
N ALA A 243 -14.95 -34.85 14.21
CA ALA A 243 -15.39 -34.63 15.58
C ALA A 243 -16.46 -33.49 15.64
N PRO A 244 -17.34 -33.52 16.66
CA PRO A 244 -18.23 -32.40 16.97
C PRO A 244 -17.42 -31.11 17.16
N LEU A 245 -18.04 -29.97 16.81
CA LEU A 245 -17.42 -28.64 16.91
C LEU A 245 -18.25 -27.75 17.84
N SER A 246 -17.58 -26.88 18.56
CA SER A 246 -18.15 -25.65 19.12
C SER A 246 -17.97 -24.52 18.12
N CYS A 247 -19.07 -23.96 17.69
CA CYS A 247 -19.07 -22.72 16.86
C CYS A 247 -19.31 -21.55 17.80
N GLU A 248 -18.32 -20.68 17.92
CA GLU A 248 -18.37 -19.46 18.71
C GLU A 248 -18.49 -18.26 17.76
N VAL A 249 -19.47 -17.40 18.04
CA VAL A 249 -19.74 -16.19 17.26
C VAL A 249 -19.48 -14.98 18.15
N SER A 250 -18.62 -14.07 17.73
CA SER A 250 -18.23 -12.90 18.50
C SER A 250 -18.04 -11.67 17.63
N ALA A 251 -18.40 -10.51 18.17
CA ALA A 251 -18.15 -9.24 17.52
C ALA A 251 -16.69 -8.83 17.71
N ILE A 252 -16.07 -8.31 16.65
CA ILE A 252 -14.74 -7.73 16.69
C ILE A 252 -14.78 -6.27 16.20
N ALA A 253 -13.61 -5.62 16.20
CA ALA A 253 -13.50 -4.22 15.80
C ALA A 253 -14.11 -3.94 14.42
N SER A 254 -14.46 -2.67 14.16
CA SER A 254 -15.04 -2.19 12.90
C SER A 254 -16.36 -2.85 12.47
N GLY A 255 -17.12 -3.41 13.45
CA GLY A 255 -18.40 -4.06 13.18
C GLY A 255 -18.30 -5.44 12.53
N ALA A 256 -17.11 -5.98 12.38
CA ALA A 256 -16.89 -7.32 11.85
C ALA A 256 -17.28 -8.40 12.87
N THR A 257 -17.44 -9.64 12.39
CA THR A 257 -17.78 -10.82 13.19
C THR A 257 -16.72 -11.88 13.01
N LEU A 258 -16.22 -12.40 14.13
CA LEU A 258 -15.37 -13.59 14.16
C LEU A 258 -16.24 -14.82 14.44
N ILE A 259 -16.10 -15.83 13.60
CA ILE A 259 -16.68 -17.16 13.80
C ILE A 259 -15.55 -18.15 13.97
N ARG A 260 -15.55 -18.85 15.10
CA ARG A 260 -14.53 -19.83 15.48
C ARG A 260 -15.14 -21.22 15.58
N PHE A 261 -14.52 -22.18 14.92
CA PHE A 261 -14.89 -23.58 14.95
C PHE A 261 -13.82 -24.37 15.71
N ARG A 262 -14.11 -24.77 16.93
CA ARG A 262 -13.21 -25.54 17.79
C ARG A 262 -13.64 -26.99 17.87
N PRO A 263 -12.75 -27.97 17.65
CA PRO A 263 -13.07 -29.38 17.93
C PRO A 263 -13.44 -29.59 19.41
N ILE A 264 -14.52 -30.30 19.66
CA ILE A 264 -14.88 -30.71 21.02
C ILE A 264 -14.17 -32.02 21.33
N PRO A 265 -13.34 -32.11 22.39
CA PRO A 265 -12.65 -33.34 22.74
C PRO A 265 -13.69 -34.48 23.02
N VAL A 266 -13.47 -35.62 22.39
CA VAL A 266 -14.32 -36.82 22.68
C VAL A 266 -14.00 -37.25 24.09
N GLY A 267 -14.92 -36.97 25.04
CA GLY A 267 -14.75 -37.32 26.46
C GLY A 267 -15.11 -36.21 27.45
N ALA A 268 -15.39 -34.98 26.99
CA ALA A 268 -15.94 -33.93 27.84
C ALA A 268 -17.44 -34.18 28.02
N ASP A 269 -17.82 -34.51 29.25
CA ASP A 269 -19.16 -34.82 29.71
C ASP A 269 -20.19 -33.76 29.24
N ARG A 270 -21.43 -34.20 28.98
CA ARG A 270 -22.55 -33.35 28.62
C ARG A 270 -22.93 -32.45 29.81
N SER A 271 -22.11 -31.45 30.13
CA SER A 271 -22.48 -30.42 31.08
C SER A 271 -23.33 -29.36 30.37
N GLU A 272 -24.50 -29.15 30.94
CA GLU A 272 -25.54 -28.20 30.55
C GLU A 272 -25.03 -26.79 30.26
N PRO A 273 -25.76 -25.99 29.44
CA PRO A 273 -25.36 -24.61 29.14
C PRO A 273 -25.25 -23.82 30.44
N THR A 274 -24.06 -23.37 30.78
CA THR A 274 -23.83 -22.51 31.94
C THR A 274 -24.46 -21.16 31.65
N ASN A 275 -25.64 -20.97 32.25
CA ASN A 275 -26.34 -19.70 32.29
C ASN A 275 -25.52 -18.76 33.18
N VAL A 276 -24.83 -17.76 32.58
CA VAL A 276 -24.15 -16.70 33.33
C VAL A 276 -25.22 -15.80 33.91
N PRO A 277 -25.34 -15.68 35.27
CA PRO A 277 -26.38 -14.83 35.84
C PRO A 277 -26.11 -13.35 35.53
N SER A 278 -27.13 -12.70 35.00
CA SER A 278 -27.26 -11.26 34.88
C SER A 278 -26.97 -10.56 36.20
N ALA A 279 -25.92 -9.75 36.28
CA ALA A 279 -25.63 -8.88 37.40
C ALA A 279 -26.63 -7.71 37.42
N GLY A 280 -27.73 -7.86 38.10
CA GLY A 280 -28.74 -6.81 38.21
C GLY A 280 -29.75 -7.08 39.34
N ASP A 281 -29.31 -7.12 40.58
CA ASP A 281 -30.20 -6.77 41.69
C ASP A 281 -29.38 -6.30 42.92
N ARG A 282 -29.07 -5.01 42.97
CA ARG A 282 -28.66 -4.35 44.20
C ARG A 282 -29.90 -3.72 44.82
N ARG A 283 -30.57 -4.47 45.71
CA ARG A 283 -31.51 -3.88 46.67
C ARG A 283 -30.73 -3.02 47.68
N GLN A 284 -31.11 -1.77 47.77
CA GLN A 284 -30.74 -0.87 48.86
C GLN A 284 -31.28 -1.39 50.21
N PRO A 285 -30.52 -1.28 51.31
CA PRO A 285 -31.13 -1.35 52.64
C PRO A 285 -31.57 0.05 53.07
N SER A 286 -32.81 0.16 53.43
CA SER A 286 -33.38 1.25 54.25
C SER A 286 -32.80 1.14 55.66
N ASN A 287 -32.28 2.21 56.19
CA ASN A 287 -32.43 2.95 57.43
C ASN A 287 -31.28 3.92 57.61
#